data_644f93c23e2278101fbe64726be5f8de
#
_entry.id   644f93c23e2278101fbe64726be5f8de
#
_cell.length_a   1.000
_cell.length_b   1.000
_cell.length_c   1.000
_cell.angle_alpha   90.00
_cell.angle_beta   90.00
_cell.angle_gamma   90.00
#
_symmetry.space_group_name_H-M   'P 1'
#
loop_
_entity.id
_entity.type
_entity.pdbx_description
1 polymer ?
#
loop_
_entity_poly.entity_id
_entity_poly.type
_entity_poly.pdbx_seq_one_letter_code
_entity_poly.pdbx_strand_id
1 'polypeptide(L)'
;MGAGKMGSFFIDLLSFEHEVAVFERDAKRMRFTYNCQRFTTYEEIELFKPELLINAVTLKYTIPVFKEVIPYLPKECIISDIASVKTDMKEFYESTGMRYVSTHPMFGPTFANLQQLSEENAIIISEGDYMGRIFFKDLYQKLGLNIYEYTFEEHDKTVAYSLSIPFVSTFVFAAVMKHQDAPGTTFKRHMRIAKGVLNEDDYLLQEILFNPYTHDQVAQIRTELKELLEIIDNKDAAGMKGYLTKIRNNVKRDIEIK
;
A
#
# COMPACT_ATOMS: atom_id res chain seq x y z
N MET A 1 2.86 -2.59 -16.54
CA MET A 1 3.47 -1.25 -16.62
C MET A 1 4.37 -1.06 -15.41
N GLY A 2 5.68 -0.74 -15.63
CA GLY A 2 6.68 -0.57 -14.59
C GLY A 2 7.41 -1.87 -14.20
N ALA A 3 8.75 -1.81 -14.17
CA ALA A 3 9.64 -2.90 -13.72
C ALA A 3 10.34 -2.55 -12.40
N GLY A 4 9.61 -1.89 -11.50
CA GLY A 4 10.01 -1.68 -10.11
C GLY A 4 9.93 -2.97 -9.29
N LYS A 5 10.13 -2.89 -7.96
CA LYS A 5 10.10 -4.07 -7.08
C LYS A 5 8.77 -4.86 -7.18
N MET A 6 7.62 -4.17 -7.09
CA MET A 6 6.32 -4.83 -7.23
C MET A 6 6.06 -5.29 -8.66
N GLY A 7 6.39 -4.47 -9.68
CA GLY A 7 6.24 -4.87 -11.08
C GLY A 7 7.04 -6.14 -11.41
N SER A 8 8.30 -6.22 -10.99
CA SER A 8 9.12 -7.43 -11.16
C SER A 8 8.52 -8.64 -10.45
N PHE A 9 8.01 -8.46 -9.23
CA PHE A 9 7.32 -9.54 -8.50
C PHE A 9 6.12 -10.09 -9.28
N PHE A 10 5.26 -9.21 -9.84
CA PHE A 10 4.12 -9.64 -10.65
C PHE A 10 4.55 -10.28 -11.98
N ILE A 11 5.63 -9.80 -12.61
CA ILE A 11 6.17 -10.43 -13.83
C ILE A 11 6.60 -11.87 -13.53
N ASP A 12 7.40 -12.06 -12.49
CA ASP A 12 7.89 -13.39 -12.09
C ASP A 12 6.72 -14.33 -11.74
N LEU A 13 5.70 -13.81 -11.06
CA LEU A 13 4.53 -14.59 -10.65
C LEU A 13 3.68 -15.06 -11.84
N LEU A 14 3.46 -14.16 -12.82
CA LEU A 14 2.52 -14.40 -13.91
C LEU A 14 3.15 -15.09 -15.12
N SER A 15 4.45 -14.96 -15.33
CA SER A 15 5.15 -15.39 -16.54
C SER A 15 5.20 -16.91 -16.76
N PHE A 16 4.84 -17.72 -15.76
CA PHE A 16 4.76 -19.18 -15.88
C PHE A 16 3.40 -19.68 -16.38
N GLU A 17 2.32 -18.92 -16.14
CA GLU A 17 0.96 -19.35 -16.48
C GLU A 17 0.33 -18.47 -17.58
N HIS A 18 0.93 -17.30 -17.88
CA HIS A 18 0.38 -16.31 -18.80
C HIS A 18 1.44 -15.81 -19.78
N GLU A 19 0.98 -15.33 -20.93
CA GLU A 19 1.82 -14.54 -21.81
C GLU A 19 1.96 -13.12 -21.24
N VAL A 20 3.17 -12.75 -20.84
CA VAL A 20 3.45 -11.50 -20.15
C VAL A 20 4.31 -10.59 -21.00
N ALA A 21 3.92 -9.32 -21.06
CA ALA A 21 4.76 -8.24 -21.57
C ALA A 21 5.00 -7.19 -20.46
N VAL A 22 6.18 -6.63 -20.44
CA VAL A 22 6.55 -5.52 -19.55
C VAL A 22 6.90 -4.28 -20.34
N PHE A 23 6.27 -3.17 -19.97
CA PHE A 23 6.64 -1.84 -20.47
C PHE A 23 7.38 -1.07 -19.37
N GLU A 24 8.58 -0.57 -19.67
CA GLU A 24 9.38 0.26 -18.77
C GLU A 24 10.18 1.28 -19.58
N ARG A 25 10.13 2.54 -19.16
CA ARG A 25 10.88 3.64 -19.84
C ARG A 25 12.38 3.49 -19.70
N ASP A 26 12.85 2.99 -18.56
CA ASP A 26 14.28 2.70 -18.34
C ASP A 26 14.57 1.23 -18.66
N ALA A 27 15.05 0.97 -19.87
CA ALA A 27 15.40 -0.38 -20.32
C ALA A 27 16.35 -1.13 -19.37
N LYS A 28 17.15 -0.41 -18.56
CA LYS A 28 18.05 -1.04 -17.57
C LYS A 28 17.29 -1.75 -16.48
N ARG A 29 16.08 -1.29 -16.12
CA ARG A 29 15.22 -1.92 -15.12
C ARG A 29 14.63 -3.24 -15.59
N MET A 30 14.47 -3.44 -16.91
CA MET A 30 14.00 -4.70 -17.50
C MET A 30 15.11 -5.77 -17.61
N ARG A 31 16.34 -5.45 -17.23
CA ARG A 31 17.50 -6.34 -17.39
C ARG A 31 17.31 -7.71 -16.74
N PHE A 32 16.58 -7.80 -15.66
CA PHE A 32 16.38 -9.01 -14.87
C PHE A 32 14.94 -9.55 -14.97
N THR A 33 14.13 -9.07 -15.90
CA THR A 33 12.83 -9.66 -16.18
C THR A 33 13.00 -10.81 -17.17
N TYR A 34 12.56 -11.99 -16.79
CA TYR A 34 12.68 -13.20 -17.60
C TYR A 34 11.31 -13.70 -18.02
N ASN A 35 11.28 -14.52 -19.08
CA ASN A 35 10.07 -15.15 -19.58
C ASN A 35 8.92 -14.18 -19.87
N CYS A 36 9.25 -12.98 -20.37
CA CYS A 36 8.29 -11.95 -20.77
C CYS A 36 8.78 -11.17 -21.98
N GLN A 37 7.86 -10.60 -22.75
CA GLN A 37 8.20 -9.63 -23.79
C GLN A 37 8.55 -8.29 -23.15
N ARG A 38 9.44 -7.52 -23.77
CA ARG A 38 9.94 -6.23 -23.24
C ARG A 38 9.61 -5.14 -24.24
N PHE A 39 8.77 -4.21 -23.80
CA PHE A 39 8.27 -3.11 -24.62
C PHE A 39 8.84 -1.79 -24.14
N THR A 40 9.11 -0.91 -25.08
CA THR A 40 9.62 0.45 -24.87
C THR A 40 8.74 1.50 -25.52
N THR A 41 7.80 1.06 -26.38
CA THR A 41 6.84 1.93 -27.05
C THR A 41 5.40 1.47 -26.79
N TYR A 42 4.43 2.39 -26.90
CA TYR A 42 3.01 2.06 -26.71
C TYR A 42 2.44 1.27 -27.89
N GLU A 43 2.98 1.45 -29.10
CA GLU A 43 2.60 0.68 -30.30
C GLU A 43 2.85 -0.82 -30.11
N GLU A 44 3.89 -1.20 -29.36
CA GLU A 44 4.15 -2.61 -29.03
C GLU A 44 3.04 -3.17 -28.12
N ILE A 45 2.47 -2.36 -27.22
CA ILE A 45 1.31 -2.72 -26.38
C ILE A 45 0.06 -2.91 -27.24
N GLU A 46 -0.18 -2.01 -28.20
CA GLU A 46 -1.30 -2.10 -29.13
C GLU A 46 -1.26 -3.38 -29.96
N LEU A 47 -0.07 -3.76 -30.45
CA LEU A 47 0.14 -5.01 -31.19
C LEU A 47 -0.03 -6.25 -30.31
N PHE A 48 0.37 -6.20 -29.07
CA PHE A 48 0.24 -7.29 -28.08
C PHE A 48 -1.22 -7.54 -27.68
N LYS A 49 -2.07 -6.52 -27.69
CA LYS A 49 -3.50 -6.57 -27.34
C LYS A 49 -3.77 -7.21 -25.97
N PRO A 50 -3.30 -6.62 -24.88
CA PRO A 50 -3.45 -7.22 -23.55
C PRO A 50 -4.92 -7.37 -23.15
N GLU A 51 -5.28 -8.49 -22.52
CA GLU A 51 -6.58 -8.70 -21.88
C GLU A 51 -6.63 -8.02 -20.50
N LEU A 52 -5.47 -7.94 -19.80
CA LEU A 52 -5.29 -7.29 -18.52
C LEU A 52 -4.03 -6.45 -18.54
N LEU A 53 -4.14 -5.19 -18.13
CA LEU A 53 -3.00 -4.29 -17.92
C LEU A 53 -2.84 -4.00 -16.43
N ILE A 54 -1.73 -4.43 -15.84
CA ILE A 54 -1.39 -4.13 -14.44
C ILE A 54 -0.43 -2.93 -14.39
N ASN A 55 -0.88 -1.85 -13.75
CA ASN A 55 -0.06 -0.65 -13.53
C ASN A 55 0.63 -0.72 -12.16
N ALA A 56 1.94 -0.98 -12.19
CA ALA A 56 2.81 -1.12 -11.03
C ALA A 56 3.89 -0.02 -10.97
N VAL A 57 3.60 1.13 -11.56
CA VAL A 57 4.48 2.30 -11.47
C VAL A 57 4.38 2.98 -10.11
N THR A 58 5.31 3.89 -9.81
CA THR A 58 5.24 4.72 -8.59
C THR A 58 3.92 5.48 -8.54
N LEU A 59 3.31 5.56 -7.37
CA LEU A 59 1.97 6.15 -7.12
C LEU A 59 1.71 7.44 -7.89
N LYS A 60 2.65 8.39 -7.83
CA LYS A 60 2.60 9.68 -8.55
C LYS A 60 2.30 9.56 -10.05
N TYR A 61 2.71 8.47 -10.66
CA TYR A 61 2.59 8.24 -12.10
C TYR A 61 1.44 7.30 -12.48
N THR A 62 0.67 6.78 -11.52
CA THR A 62 -0.38 5.79 -11.79
C THR A 62 -1.42 6.33 -12.76
N ILE A 63 -2.08 7.44 -12.45
CA ILE A 63 -3.07 8.07 -13.33
C ILE A 63 -2.43 8.62 -14.62
N PRO A 64 -1.30 9.36 -14.58
CA PRO A 64 -0.63 9.81 -15.80
C PRO A 64 -0.32 8.67 -16.79
N VAL A 65 0.22 7.56 -16.33
CA VAL A 65 0.54 6.40 -17.19
C VAL A 65 -0.71 5.76 -17.77
N PHE A 66 -1.79 5.66 -17.02
CA PHE A 66 -3.07 5.20 -17.58
C PHE A 66 -3.57 6.11 -18.70
N LYS A 67 -3.53 7.43 -18.51
CA LYS A 67 -3.94 8.39 -19.53
C LYS A 67 -3.12 8.27 -20.83
N GLU A 68 -1.84 7.94 -20.70
CA GLU A 68 -0.95 7.73 -21.86
C GLU A 68 -1.21 6.40 -22.57
N VAL A 69 -1.50 5.31 -21.84
CA VAL A 69 -1.57 3.96 -22.41
C VAL A 69 -2.96 3.56 -22.90
N ILE A 70 -4.03 4.06 -22.27
CA ILE A 70 -5.42 3.70 -22.62
C ILE A 70 -5.73 3.81 -24.14
N PRO A 71 -5.25 4.85 -24.86
CA PRO A 71 -5.50 4.93 -26.31
C PRO A 71 -4.96 3.73 -27.13
N TYR A 72 -4.03 2.97 -26.60
CA TYR A 72 -3.39 1.82 -27.25
C TYR A 72 -3.96 0.47 -26.77
N LEU A 73 -4.97 0.49 -25.90
CA LEU A 73 -5.54 -0.73 -25.34
C LEU A 73 -6.80 -1.17 -26.11
N PRO A 74 -7.05 -2.49 -26.25
CA PRO A 74 -8.35 -2.99 -26.65
C PRO A 74 -9.45 -2.49 -25.70
N LYS A 75 -10.65 -2.24 -26.22
CA LYS A 75 -11.80 -1.80 -25.41
C LYS A 75 -12.19 -2.80 -24.30
N GLU A 76 -11.94 -4.08 -24.58
CA GLU A 76 -12.23 -5.19 -23.66
C GLU A 76 -11.15 -5.37 -22.58
N CYS A 77 -10.01 -4.72 -22.74
CA CYS A 77 -8.90 -4.80 -21.77
C CYS A 77 -9.37 -4.32 -20.40
N ILE A 78 -9.05 -5.10 -19.37
CA ILE A 78 -9.24 -4.70 -17.98
C ILE A 78 -7.98 -3.93 -17.54
N ILE A 79 -8.15 -2.69 -17.13
CA ILE A 79 -7.05 -1.92 -16.54
C ILE A 79 -7.01 -2.13 -15.03
N SER A 80 -5.80 -2.26 -14.45
CA SER A 80 -5.62 -2.52 -13.02
C SER A 80 -4.47 -1.73 -12.44
N ASP A 81 -4.63 -1.28 -11.19
CA ASP A 81 -3.54 -0.78 -10.35
C ASP A 81 -3.33 -1.68 -9.12
N ILE A 82 -2.14 -1.53 -8.54
CA ILE A 82 -1.73 -2.14 -7.27
C ILE A 82 -1.31 -1.07 -6.25
N ALA A 83 -1.78 0.15 -6.41
CA ALA A 83 -1.38 1.29 -5.61
C ALA A 83 -1.87 1.17 -4.16
N SER A 84 -1.04 1.62 -3.21
CA SER A 84 -1.35 1.62 -1.78
C SER A 84 -2.30 2.74 -1.35
N VAL A 85 -2.52 3.74 -2.18
CA VAL A 85 -3.45 4.86 -1.97
C VAL A 85 -4.38 4.96 -3.17
N LYS A 86 -5.67 5.19 -2.92
CA LYS A 86 -6.72 5.19 -3.96
C LYS A 86 -7.30 6.59 -4.22
N THR A 87 -6.66 7.64 -3.73
CA THR A 87 -7.08 9.02 -3.98
C THR A 87 -7.28 9.26 -5.48
N ASP A 88 -8.41 9.81 -5.86
CA ASP A 88 -8.83 10.11 -7.24
C ASP A 88 -8.94 8.89 -8.18
N MET A 89 -8.67 7.67 -7.71
CA MET A 89 -8.69 6.48 -8.56
C MET A 89 -10.10 6.11 -8.99
N LYS A 90 -11.09 6.26 -8.11
CA LYS A 90 -12.49 5.96 -8.42
C LYS A 90 -13.00 6.86 -9.55
N GLU A 91 -12.90 8.17 -9.38
CA GLU A 91 -13.33 9.16 -10.36
C GLU A 91 -12.58 8.99 -11.70
N PHE A 92 -11.28 8.68 -11.61
CA PHE A 92 -10.49 8.40 -12.79
C PHE A 92 -11.04 7.18 -13.55
N TYR A 93 -11.24 6.04 -12.90
CA TYR A 93 -11.74 4.83 -13.53
C TYR A 93 -13.12 5.05 -14.15
N GLU A 94 -14.03 5.67 -13.42
CA GLU A 94 -15.39 5.99 -13.93
C GLU A 94 -15.33 6.89 -15.17
N SER A 95 -14.34 7.80 -15.25
CA SER A 95 -14.17 8.70 -16.40
C SER A 95 -13.64 8.03 -17.66
N THR A 96 -12.99 6.86 -17.55
CA THR A 96 -12.33 6.20 -18.69
C THR A 96 -13.28 5.39 -19.55
N GLY A 97 -14.38 4.90 -19.00
CA GLY A 97 -15.27 3.94 -19.65
C GLY A 97 -14.65 2.55 -19.87
N MET A 98 -13.44 2.31 -19.37
CA MET A 98 -12.77 1.00 -19.41
C MET A 98 -13.28 0.10 -18.28
N ARG A 99 -13.21 -1.21 -18.50
CA ARG A 99 -13.32 -2.19 -17.42
C ARG A 99 -12.10 -2.05 -16.53
N TYR A 100 -12.29 -2.07 -15.21
CA TYR A 100 -11.16 -1.90 -14.27
C TYR A 100 -11.26 -2.82 -13.08
N VAL A 101 -10.12 -3.11 -12.46
CA VAL A 101 -10.01 -3.68 -11.11
C VAL A 101 -8.88 -2.99 -10.37
N SER A 102 -9.14 -2.57 -9.15
CA SER A 102 -8.15 -1.92 -8.29
C SER A 102 -7.82 -2.84 -7.13
N THR A 103 -6.54 -3.02 -6.83
CA THR A 103 -6.10 -3.88 -5.73
C THR A 103 -4.98 -3.23 -4.92
N HIS A 104 -4.81 -3.67 -3.67
CA HIS A 104 -3.73 -3.24 -2.81
C HIS A 104 -3.13 -4.46 -2.12
N PRO A 105 -2.06 -5.06 -2.64
CA PRO A 105 -1.23 -6.00 -1.87
C PRO A 105 -0.55 -5.22 -0.75
N MET A 106 -0.98 -5.47 0.51
CA MET A 106 -0.55 -4.69 1.68
C MET A 106 0.82 -5.12 2.21
N PHE A 107 1.72 -5.48 1.33
CA PHE A 107 3.10 -5.83 1.64
C PHE A 107 4.07 -5.21 0.64
N GLY A 108 5.23 -4.81 1.13
CA GLY A 108 6.32 -4.37 0.27
C GLY A 108 7.36 -5.49 0.11
N PRO A 109 7.83 -5.80 -1.11
CA PRO A 109 8.79 -6.87 -1.35
C PRO A 109 10.15 -6.63 -0.66
N THR A 110 10.35 -5.49 -0.01
CA THR A 110 11.54 -5.18 0.79
C THR A 110 11.45 -5.76 2.20
N PHE A 111 10.24 -5.87 2.78
CA PHE A 111 10.04 -6.27 4.16
C PHE A 111 9.30 -7.60 4.29
N ALA A 112 8.46 -7.94 3.32
CA ALA A 112 7.73 -9.20 3.33
C ALA A 112 8.67 -10.38 3.08
N ASN A 113 8.42 -11.47 3.80
CA ASN A 113 9.02 -12.76 3.46
C ASN A 113 8.26 -13.36 2.28
N LEU A 114 8.74 -13.16 1.06
CA LEU A 114 8.09 -13.67 -0.17
C LEU A 114 7.93 -15.19 -0.21
N GLN A 115 8.62 -15.93 0.67
CA GLN A 115 8.45 -17.39 0.81
C GLN A 115 7.30 -17.75 1.75
N GLN A 116 6.79 -16.80 2.53
CA GLN A 116 5.71 -17.01 3.50
C GLN A 116 4.85 -15.75 3.59
N LEU A 117 3.89 -15.65 2.66
CA LEU A 117 2.96 -14.52 2.60
C LEU A 117 1.64 -14.77 3.35
N SER A 118 1.51 -15.88 4.07
CA SER A 118 0.28 -16.26 4.77
C SER A 118 -0.13 -15.32 5.92
N GLU A 119 0.79 -14.48 6.39
CA GLU A 119 0.51 -13.44 7.39
C GLU A 119 0.20 -12.08 6.74
N GLU A 120 0.39 -11.97 5.43
CA GLU A 120 0.18 -10.73 4.69
C GLU A 120 -1.25 -10.62 4.14
N ASN A 121 -1.67 -9.41 3.88
CA ASN A 121 -3.02 -9.09 3.44
C ASN A 121 -3.02 -8.53 2.01
N ALA A 122 -4.14 -8.70 1.32
CA ALA A 122 -4.43 -7.99 0.08
C ALA A 122 -5.88 -7.49 0.08
N ILE A 123 -6.09 -6.28 -0.42
CA ILE A 123 -7.41 -5.71 -0.62
C ILE A 123 -7.74 -5.73 -2.11
N ILE A 124 -8.93 -6.15 -2.46
CA ILE A 124 -9.51 -6.05 -3.79
C ILE A 124 -10.70 -5.10 -3.70
N ILE A 125 -10.73 -4.08 -4.57
CA ILE A 125 -11.84 -3.13 -4.59
C ILE A 125 -13.07 -3.79 -5.21
N SER A 126 -14.16 -3.82 -4.45
CA SER A 126 -15.41 -4.52 -4.80
C SER A 126 -16.19 -3.85 -5.93
N GLU A 127 -15.94 -2.58 -6.20
CA GLU A 127 -16.58 -1.76 -7.24
C GLU A 127 -16.01 -2.05 -8.64
N GLY A 128 -14.96 -2.86 -8.76
CA GLY A 128 -14.31 -3.19 -10.01
C GLY A 128 -15.00 -4.30 -10.82
N ASP A 129 -14.46 -4.55 -12.01
CA ASP A 129 -14.91 -5.60 -12.91
C ASP A 129 -14.87 -6.99 -12.26
N TYR A 130 -15.92 -7.78 -12.50
CA TYR A 130 -16.06 -9.10 -11.89
C TYR A 130 -14.94 -10.07 -12.29
N MET A 131 -14.58 -10.14 -13.57
CA MET A 131 -13.53 -11.05 -14.03
C MET A 131 -12.15 -10.64 -13.53
N GLY A 132 -11.89 -9.32 -13.50
CA GLY A 132 -10.67 -8.78 -12.91
C GLY A 132 -10.55 -9.11 -11.43
N ARG A 133 -11.63 -9.00 -10.65
CA ARG A 133 -11.64 -9.37 -9.23
C ARG A 133 -11.39 -10.87 -9.02
N ILE A 134 -12.02 -11.74 -9.82
CA ILE A 134 -11.77 -13.19 -9.75
C ILE A 134 -10.31 -13.50 -10.05
N PHE A 135 -9.74 -12.91 -11.10
CA PHE A 135 -8.32 -13.08 -11.43
C PHE A 135 -7.40 -12.75 -10.25
N PHE A 136 -7.54 -11.58 -9.64
CA PHE A 136 -6.71 -11.21 -8.50
C PHE A 136 -7.00 -12.04 -7.24
N LYS A 137 -8.24 -12.47 -7.03
CA LYS A 137 -8.58 -13.36 -5.93
C LYS A 137 -7.87 -14.69 -6.04
N ASP A 138 -7.91 -15.33 -7.21
CA ASP A 138 -7.19 -16.58 -7.48
C ASP A 138 -5.66 -16.39 -7.31
N LEU A 139 -5.12 -15.31 -7.86
CA LEU A 139 -3.71 -14.98 -7.77
C LEU A 139 -3.25 -14.84 -6.31
N TYR A 140 -3.99 -14.08 -5.51
CA TYR A 140 -3.66 -13.85 -4.10
C TYR A 140 -3.89 -15.08 -3.24
N GLN A 141 -4.90 -15.92 -3.55
CA GLN A 141 -5.10 -17.21 -2.89
C GLN A 141 -3.94 -18.17 -3.14
N LYS A 142 -3.42 -18.25 -4.37
CA LYS A 142 -2.22 -19.05 -4.70
C LYS A 142 -0.99 -18.62 -3.91
N LEU A 143 -0.89 -17.32 -3.56
CA LEU A 143 0.17 -16.78 -2.70
C LEU A 143 -0.06 -17.01 -1.21
N GLY A 144 -1.24 -17.50 -0.81
CA GLY A 144 -1.62 -17.70 0.58
C GLY A 144 -1.98 -16.43 1.35
N LEU A 145 -2.27 -15.32 0.65
CA LEU A 145 -2.63 -14.05 1.28
C LEU A 145 -4.02 -14.09 1.92
N ASN A 146 -4.20 -13.32 2.99
CA ASN A 146 -5.52 -13.01 3.52
C ASN A 146 -6.17 -11.94 2.62
N ILE A 147 -7.34 -12.24 2.04
CA ILE A 147 -7.99 -11.39 1.04
C ILE A 147 -9.20 -10.70 1.66
N TYR A 148 -9.26 -9.39 1.47
CA TYR A 148 -10.37 -8.53 1.88
C TYR A 148 -10.97 -7.84 0.66
N GLU A 149 -12.30 -7.78 0.58
CA GLU A 149 -13.02 -7.03 -0.45
C GLU A 149 -13.61 -5.77 0.19
N TYR A 150 -13.15 -4.60 -0.25
CA TYR A 150 -13.57 -3.28 0.26
C TYR A 150 -14.03 -2.40 -0.89
N THR A 151 -14.91 -1.46 -0.61
CA THR A 151 -15.14 -0.30 -1.47
C THR A 151 -13.93 0.64 -1.43
N PHE A 152 -13.82 1.59 -2.38
CA PHE A 152 -12.79 2.63 -2.32
C PHE A 152 -12.82 3.39 -0.98
N GLU A 153 -14.01 3.72 -0.49
CA GLU A 153 -14.18 4.42 0.78
C GLU A 153 -13.69 3.60 1.98
N GLU A 154 -14.06 2.32 2.05
CA GLU A 154 -13.61 1.42 3.11
C GLU A 154 -12.09 1.21 3.08
N HIS A 155 -11.51 1.11 1.87
CA HIS A 155 -10.06 1.06 1.69
C HIS A 155 -9.38 2.32 2.26
N ASP A 156 -9.85 3.50 1.89
CA ASP A 156 -9.24 4.76 2.33
C ASP A 156 -9.38 4.97 3.84
N LYS A 157 -10.51 4.59 4.44
CA LYS A 157 -10.67 4.56 5.90
C LYS A 157 -9.69 3.60 6.57
N THR A 158 -9.49 2.42 5.99
CA THR A 158 -8.55 1.41 6.50
C THR A 158 -7.10 1.92 6.41
N VAL A 159 -6.71 2.52 5.29
CA VAL A 159 -5.38 3.11 5.11
C VAL A 159 -5.16 4.27 6.09
N ALA A 160 -6.14 5.16 6.27
CA ALA A 160 -6.05 6.25 7.23
C ALA A 160 -5.85 5.75 8.66
N TYR A 161 -6.47 4.64 9.04
CA TYR A 161 -6.28 4.05 10.35
C TYR A 161 -4.95 3.29 10.47
N SER A 162 -4.71 2.34 9.56
CA SER A 162 -3.63 1.36 9.70
C SER A 162 -2.24 1.90 9.31
N LEU A 163 -2.16 2.93 8.47
CA LEU A 163 -0.90 3.56 8.08
C LEU A 163 -0.68 4.92 8.73
N SER A 164 -1.69 5.80 8.75
CA SER A 164 -1.47 7.16 9.26
C SER A 164 -1.17 7.21 10.75
N ILE A 165 -1.81 6.36 11.58
CA ILE A 165 -1.52 6.30 13.02
C ILE A 165 -0.06 5.89 13.28
N PRO A 166 0.47 4.77 12.75
CA PRO A 166 1.87 4.42 12.91
C PRO A 166 2.83 5.46 12.35
N PHE A 167 2.53 6.03 11.17
CA PHE A 167 3.40 7.01 10.52
C PHE A 167 3.49 8.29 11.33
N VAL A 168 2.36 8.86 11.75
CA VAL A 168 2.35 10.08 12.57
C VAL A 168 3.07 9.86 13.90
N SER A 169 2.84 8.72 14.56
CA SER A 169 3.54 8.37 15.81
C SER A 169 5.05 8.29 15.59
N THR A 170 5.48 7.69 14.47
CA THR A 170 6.88 7.60 14.06
C THR A 170 7.48 8.97 13.73
N PHE A 171 6.74 9.83 13.02
CA PHE A 171 7.19 11.19 12.68
C PHE A 171 7.36 12.05 13.92
N VAL A 172 6.41 12.00 14.86
CA VAL A 172 6.53 12.72 16.14
C VAL A 172 7.75 12.24 16.91
N PHE A 173 7.96 10.92 17.01
CA PHE A 173 9.16 10.36 17.63
C PHE A 173 10.43 10.87 16.93
N ALA A 174 10.51 10.79 15.60
CA ALA A 174 11.69 11.23 14.85
C ALA A 174 11.93 12.74 14.96
N ALA A 175 10.88 13.56 15.02
CA ALA A 175 10.98 15.01 15.15
C ALA A 175 11.53 15.47 16.51
N VAL A 176 11.25 14.72 17.59
CA VAL A 176 11.68 15.10 18.95
C VAL A 176 12.93 14.36 19.41
N MET A 177 13.34 13.28 18.72
CA MET A 177 14.49 12.48 19.10
C MET A 177 15.81 13.29 19.01
N LYS A 178 16.73 13.00 19.90
CA LYS A 178 18.09 13.54 19.91
C LYS A 178 19.10 12.39 19.94
N HIS A 179 20.32 12.67 19.53
CA HIS A 179 21.41 11.70 19.61
C HIS A 179 21.57 11.16 21.04
N GLN A 180 21.79 9.86 21.17
CA GLN A 180 22.03 9.17 22.43
C GLN A 180 23.31 8.33 22.31
N ASP A 181 24.27 8.56 23.20
CA ASP A 181 25.53 7.79 23.25
C ASP A 181 25.28 6.34 23.70
N ALA A 182 24.34 6.14 24.63
CA ALA A 182 23.98 4.83 25.15
C ALA A 182 22.48 4.51 25.01
N PRO A 183 21.97 4.32 23.78
CA PRO A 183 20.55 4.10 23.56
C PRO A 183 20.10 2.72 24.06
N GLY A 184 19.02 2.69 24.83
CA GLY A 184 18.37 1.45 25.27
C GLY A 184 17.70 0.69 24.12
N THR A 185 17.32 -0.57 24.37
CA THR A 185 16.73 -1.47 23.37
C THR A 185 15.45 -0.91 22.73
N THR A 186 14.56 -0.33 23.53
CA THR A 186 13.31 0.26 23.05
C THR A 186 13.58 1.42 22.07
N PHE A 187 14.50 2.33 22.43
CA PHE A 187 14.88 3.43 21.55
C PHE A 187 15.47 2.92 20.22
N LYS A 188 16.34 1.90 20.27
CA LYS A 188 16.91 1.29 19.04
C LYS A 188 15.84 0.67 18.13
N ARG A 189 14.79 0.05 18.71
CA ARG A 189 13.67 -0.51 17.94
C ARG A 189 12.86 0.59 17.25
N HIS A 190 12.51 1.67 17.97
CA HIS A 190 11.82 2.82 17.38
C HIS A 190 12.63 3.49 16.27
N MET A 191 13.96 3.65 16.48
CA MET A 191 14.86 4.15 15.43
C MET A 191 14.88 3.28 14.18
N ARG A 192 14.78 1.96 14.33
CA ARG A 192 14.72 1.05 13.17
C ARG A 192 13.42 1.23 12.38
N ILE A 193 12.29 1.35 13.08
CA ILE A 193 10.98 1.66 12.47
C ILE A 193 11.05 3.02 11.76
N ALA A 194 11.54 4.05 12.43
CA ALA A 194 11.65 5.39 11.86
C ALA A 194 12.51 5.42 10.57
N LYS A 195 13.64 4.72 10.58
CA LYS A 195 14.47 4.59 9.37
C LYS A 195 13.75 3.88 8.22
N GLY A 196 12.94 2.86 8.52
CA GLY A 196 12.14 2.16 7.51
C GLY A 196 11.12 3.10 6.88
N VAL A 197 10.29 3.72 7.70
CA VAL A 197 9.22 4.63 7.25
C VAL A 197 9.78 5.85 6.50
N LEU A 198 10.84 6.47 6.99
CA LEU A 198 11.45 7.67 6.38
C LEU A 198 12.29 7.36 5.13
N ASN A 199 12.46 6.10 4.76
CA ASN A 199 13.05 5.70 3.47
C ASN A 199 12.02 5.54 2.35
N GLU A 200 10.74 5.65 2.66
CA GLU A 200 9.70 5.66 1.64
C GLU A 200 9.73 6.96 0.83
N ASP A 201 9.11 6.93 -0.34
CA ASP A 201 9.00 8.11 -1.22
C ASP A 201 8.15 9.21 -0.57
N ASP A 202 8.64 10.45 -0.60
CA ASP A 202 7.96 11.60 0.02
C ASP A 202 6.52 11.79 -0.50
N TYR A 203 6.29 11.52 -1.79
CA TYR A 203 4.95 11.62 -2.38
C TYR A 203 4.01 10.58 -1.79
N LEU A 204 4.48 9.33 -1.62
CA LEU A 204 3.70 8.28 -0.96
C LEU A 204 3.33 8.67 0.47
N LEU A 205 4.28 9.18 1.24
CA LEU A 205 4.05 9.64 2.62
C LEU A 205 3.02 10.79 2.66
N GLN A 206 3.09 11.73 1.73
CA GLN A 206 2.12 12.82 1.60
C GLN A 206 0.72 12.29 1.29
N GLU A 207 0.56 11.42 0.30
CA GLU A 207 -0.75 10.87 -0.08
C GLU A 207 -1.42 10.08 1.04
N ILE A 208 -0.64 9.30 1.81
CA ILE A 208 -1.15 8.61 3.00
C ILE A 208 -1.64 9.60 4.05
N LEU A 209 -0.88 10.68 4.30
CA LEU A 209 -1.23 11.66 5.34
C LEU A 209 -2.30 12.66 4.89
N PHE A 210 -2.44 12.89 3.59
CA PHE A 210 -3.49 13.76 3.02
C PHE A 210 -4.79 13.02 2.73
N ASN A 211 -4.86 11.72 3.00
CA ASN A 211 -6.09 10.97 2.94
C ASN A 211 -7.19 11.67 3.76
N PRO A 212 -8.42 11.82 3.21
CA PRO A 212 -9.51 12.58 3.86
C PRO A 212 -9.83 12.15 5.29
N TYR A 213 -9.62 10.87 5.61
CA TYR A 213 -9.91 10.31 6.93
C TYR A 213 -8.75 10.39 7.92
N THR A 214 -7.56 10.81 7.49
CA THR A 214 -6.36 10.89 8.36
C THR A 214 -6.48 11.96 9.44
N HIS A 215 -7.12 13.11 9.12
CA HIS A 215 -7.28 14.22 10.07
C HIS A 215 -7.87 13.74 11.41
N ASP A 216 -8.92 12.95 11.37
CA ASP A 216 -9.63 12.50 12.58
C ASP A 216 -8.76 11.52 13.39
N GLN A 217 -7.98 10.67 12.73
CA GLN A 217 -7.03 9.77 13.39
C GLN A 217 -5.94 10.55 14.13
N VAL A 218 -5.39 11.58 13.49
CA VAL A 218 -4.37 12.45 14.09
C VAL A 218 -4.94 13.28 15.24
N ALA A 219 -6.19 13.75 15.11
CA ALA A 219 -6.89 14.45 16.20
C ALA A 219 -7.08 13.57 17.44
N GLN A 220 -7.34 12.27 17.27
CA GLN A 220 -7.40 11.31 18.37
C GLN A 220 -6.04 11.14 19.04
N ILE A 221 -4.93 11.00 18.28
CA ILE A 221 -3.57 10.94 18.85
C ILE A 221 -3.29 12.19 19.71
N ARG A 222 -3.65 13.36 19.22
CA ARG A 222 -3.48 14.61 19.97
C ARG A 222 -4.27 14.60 21.29
N THR A 223 -5.49 14.05 21.28
CA THR A 223 -6.32 13.94 22.48
C THR A 223 -5.70 12.99 23.50
N GLU A 224 -5.23 11.83 23.08
CA GLU A 224 -4.56 10.85 23.94
C GLU A 224 -3.24 11.40 24.52
N LEU A 225 -2.47 12.15 23.72
CA LEU A 225 -1.24 12.82 24.21
C LEU A 225 -1.55 13.87 25.26
N LYS A 226 -2.66 14.63 25.11
CA LYS A 226 -3.09 15.61 26.11
C LYS A 226 -3.49 14.94 27.41
N GLU A 227 -4.30 13.88 27.38
CA GLU A 227 -4.69 13.10 28.57
C GLU A 227 -3.45 12.56 29.29
N LEU A 228 -2.52 11.96 28.54
CA LEU A 228 -1.29 11.43 29.11
C LEU A 228 -0.43 12.53 29.75
N LEU A 229 -0.33 13.70 29.13
CA LEU A 229 0.42 14.83 29.67
C LEU A 229 -0.18 15.33 30.99
N GLU A 230 -1.51 15.45 31.07
CA GLU A 230 -2.21 15.86 32.32
C GLU A 230 -1.94 14.86 33.46
N ILE A 231 -1.96 13.54 33.19
CA ILE A 231 -1.61 12.51 34.17
C ILE A 231 -0.15 12.65 34.65
N ILE A 232 0.77 12.93 33.73
CA ILE A 232 2.22 13.11 34.07
C ILE A 232 2.42 14.35 34.90
N ASP A 233 1.85 15.48 34.49
CA ASP A 233 2.03 16.79 35.21
C ASP A 233 1.52 16.74 36.64
N ASN A 234 0.35 16.05 36.82
CA ASN A 234 -0.24 15.88 38.17
C ASN A 234 0.36 14.73 38.98
N LYS A 235 1.27 13.94 38.40
CA LYS A 235 1.81 12.68 38.98
C LYS A 235 0.68 11.74 39.47
N ASP A 236 -0.43 11.72 38.75
CA ASP A 236 -1.63 10.95 39.11
C ASP A 236 -1.39 9.44 38.90
N ALA A 237 -1.02 8.74 39.94
CA ALA A 237 -0.75 7.30 39.92
C ALA A 237 -2.04 6.47 39.63
N ALA A 238 -3.20 6.92 40.09
CA ALA A 238 -4.47 6.21 39.87
C ALA A 238 -4.93 6.38 38.40
N GLY A 239 -4.87 7.61 37.89
CA GLY A 239 -5.11 7.91 36.48
C GLY A 239 -4.16 7.16 35.56
N MET A 240 -2.87 7.11 35.87
CA MET A 240 -1.89 6.33 35.11
C MET A 240 -2.23 4.84 35.06
N LYS A 241 -2.64 4.25 36.20
CA LYS A 241 -3.07 2.85 36.24
C LYS A 241 -4.30 2.60 35.36
N GLY A 242 -5.29 3.50 35.39
CA GLY A 242 -6.47 3.45 34.54
C GLY A 242 -6.12 3.53 33.05
N TYR A 243 -5.31 4.51 32.68
CA TYR A 243 -4.82 4.72 31.32
C TYR A 243 -4.06 3.48 30.78
N LEU A 244 -3.12 2.95 31.55
CA LEU A 244 -2.39 1.73 31.18
C LEU A 244 -3.29 0.50 31.01
N THR A 245 -4.37 0.41 31.81
CA THR A 245 -5.35 -0.67 31.65
C THR A 245 -6.14 -0.51 30.37
N LYS A 246 -6.58 0.71 30.03
CA LYS A 246 -7.26 1.05 28.77
C LYS A 246 -6.42 0.61 27.57
N ILE A 247 -5.15 1.06 27.48
CA ILE A 247 -4.30 0.77 26.31
C ILE A 247 -3.91 -0.72 26.21
N ARG A 248 -3.70 -1.42 27.34
CA ARG A 248 -3.47 -2.87 27.34
C ARG A 248 -4.67 -3.65 26.78
N ASN A 249 -5.87 -3.23 27.12
CA ASN A 249 -7.09 -3.87 26.59
C ASN A 249 -7.26 -3.61 25.09
N ASN A 250 -6.89 -2.42 24.58
CA ASN A 250 -6.92 -2.14 23.16
C ASN A 250 -5.99 -3.09 22.39
N VAL A 251 -4.75 -3.26 22.86
CA VAL A 251 -3.78 -4.18 22.23
C VAL A 251 -4.24 -5.65 22.29
N LYS A 252 -4.87 -6.09 23.39
CA LYS A 252 -5.35 -7.47 23.50
C LYS A 252 -6.50 -7.79 22.55
N ARG A 253 -7.43 -6.85 22.34
CA ARG A 253 -8.55 -7.05 21.41
C ARG A 253 -8.10 -7.33 19.99
N ASP A 254 -7.03 -6.71 19.54
CA ASP A 254 -6.47 -6.91 18.21
C ASP A 254 -5.81 -8.30 18.04
N ILE A 255 -5.32 -8.89 19.12
CA ILE A 255 -4.69 -10.22 19.13
C ILE A 255 -5.74 -11.36 19.16
N GLU A 256 -6.92 -11.12 19.73
CA GLU A 256 -8.00 -12.13 19.87
C GLU A 256 -8.87 -12.26 18.61
N ILE A 257 -8.70 -11.37 17.62
CA ILE A 257 -9.44 -11.38 16.34
C ILE A 257 -8.74 -12.26 15.27
N LYS A 258 -7.57 -12.79 15.59
CA LYS A 258 -6.85 -13.78 14.76
C LYS A 258 -7.09 -15.18 15.31
#